data_f8e0db580fd764605c36eb9b57541143
#
_entry.id   f8e0db580fd764605c36eb9b57541143
#
_cell.length_a   1.000
_cell.length_b   1.000
_cell.length_c   1.000
_cell.angle_alpha   90.00
_cell.angle_beta   90.00
_cell.angle_gamma   90.00
#
_symmetry.space_group_name_H-M   'P 1'
#
loop_
_entity.id
_entity.type
_entity.pdbx_description
1 polymer ?
#
loop_
_entity_poly.entity_id
_entity_poly.type
_entity_poly.pdbx_seq_one_letter_code
_entity_poly.pdbx_strand_id
1 'polypeptide(L)'
;MDGGKRAITIDEVPLDWCLQPAVKLDFRGFPDGYVVSATDVEAELDRIGHTLSPLEIVLVNTSAGTHYGQPGYVSKGCGMGRAATLYLLEQGVRLTGTDAWSWDAPFGYTAQRYAESHDAAIIWEGHRAGRTIGYCHLEKLHNLESLPARGFEVACFPVKVHAASAGWTRAVAIFSDGA
;
A
#
# COMPACT_ATOMS: atom_id res chain seq x y z
N MET A 1 16.12 15.80 -8.68
CA MET A 1 16.77 14.79 -7.81
C MET A 1 17.30 15.56 -6.61
N ASP A 2 16.93 15.16 -5.42
CA ASP A 2 17.14 15.98 -4.21
C ASP A 2 18.46 15.64 -3.49
N GLY A 3 19.47 15.15 -4.22
CA GLY A 3 20.80 14.80 -3.64
C GLY A 3 20.79 13.65 -2.61
N GLY A 4 19.66 12.96 -2.46
CA GLY A 4 19.50 11.83 -1.55
C GLY A 4 20.20 10.55 -2.06
N LYS A 5 20.29 9.55 -1.18
CA LYS A 5 20.76 8.22 -1.58
C LYS A 5 19.83 7.63 -2.63
N ARG A 6 20.37 6.89 -3.60
CA ARG A 6 19.59 6.13 -4.58
C ARG A 6 18.67 5.14 -3.85
N ALA A 7 17.40 5.07 -4.26
CA ALA A 7 16.53 3.99 -3.82
C ALA A 7 17.04 2.64 -4.38
N ILE A 8 16.71 1.55 -3.68
CA ILE A 8 16.96 0.21 -4.19
C ILE A 8 16.14 -0.03 -5.47
N THR A 9 16.66 -0.83 -6.36
CA THR A 9 15.93 -1.31 -7.53
C THR A 9 15.21 -2.63 -7.22
N ILE A 10 14.27 -3.06 -8.07
CA ILE A 10 13.45 -4.24 -7.78
C ILE A 10 14.27 -5.53 -7.64
N ASP A 11 15.41 -5.61 -8.31
CA ASP A 11 16.34 -6.73 -8.23
C ASP A 11 17.20 -6.72 -6.95
N GLU A 12 17.17 -5.62 -6.19
CA GLU A 12 17.86 -5.45 -4.91
C GLU A 12 16.93 -5.60 -3.69
N VAL A 13 15.63 -5.80 -3.90
CA VAL A 13 14.66 -5.94 -2.79
C VAL A 13 15.03 -7.17 -1.94
N PRO A 14 15.18 -7.00 -0.61
CA PRO A 14 15.45 -8.11 0.30
C PRO A 14 14.35 -9.16 0.25
N LEU A 15 14.72 -10.44 0.18
CA LEU A 15 13.75 -11.54 0.06
C LEU A 15 12.89 -11.72 1.32
N ASP A 16 13.40 -11.33 2.48
CA ASP A 16 12.68 -11.36 3.75
C ASP A 16 11.53 -10.33 3.81
N TRP A 17 11.50 -9.34 2.91
CA TRP A 17 10.33 -8.48 2.77
C TRP A 17 9.18 -9.16 2.03
N CYS A 18 9.47 -10.19 1.23
CA CYS A 18 8.54 -10.77 0.25
C CYS A 18 7.75 -11.98 0.76
N LEU A 19 8.04 -12.47 1.96
CA LEU A 19 7.30 -13.56 2.62
C LEU A 19 7.24 -13.27 4.11
N GLN A 20 6.09 -12.79 4.58
CA GLN A 20 5.89 -12.37 5.96
C GLN A 20 4.43 -12.57 6.40
N PRO A 21 4.17 -12.65 7.72
CA PRO A 21 2.84 -12.44 8.25
C PRO A 21 2.22 -11.15 7.70
N ALA A 22 0.90 -11.13 7.54
CA ALA A 22 0.23 -10.00 6.94
C ALA A 22 -1.05 -9.63 7.69
N VAL A 23 -1.37 -8.34 7.63
CA VAL A 23 -2.60 -7.76 8.14
C VAL A 23 -3.32 -7.02 7.02
N LYS A 24 -4.66 -7.10 7.01
CA LYS A 24 -5.52 -6.37 6.08
C LYS A 24 -6.26 -5.26 6.82
N LEU A 25 -6.07 -4.03 6.36
CA LEU A 25 -6.84 -2.85 6.78
C LEU A 25 -8.01 -2.65 5.82
N ASP A 26 -9.21 -2.48 6.34
CA ASP A 26 -10.44 -2.37 5.55
C ASP A 26 -10.92 -0.92 5.46
N PHE A 27 -10.60 -0.26 4.37
CA PHE A 27 -10.99 1.11 4.07
C PHE A 27 -12.05 1.23 2.96
N ARG A 28 -12.79 0.13 2.68
CA ARG A 28 -13.86 0.14 1.67
C ARG A 28 -14.97 1.14 1.95
N GLY A 29 -15.14 1.55 3.21
CA GLY A 29 -16.11 2.57 3.63
C GLY A 29 -15.71 4.01 3.31
N PHE A 30 -14.46 4.28 2.95
CA PHE A 30 -14.02 5.62 2.58
C PHE A 30 -14.43 5.98 1.15
N PRO A 31 -14.77 7.26 0.91
CA PRO A 31 -15.13 7.72 -0.43
C PRO A 31 -13.94 7.65 -1.41
N ASP A 32 -14.26 7.57 -2.70
CA ASP A 32 -13.26 7.64 -3.76
C ASP A 32 -12.45 8.95 -3.63
N GLY A 33 -11.13 8.86 -3.73
CA GLY A 33 -10.22 10.01 -3.63
C GLY A 33 -9.91 10.46 -2.20
N TYR A 34 -10.47 9.82 -1.16
CA TYR A 34 -10.10 10.09 0.23
C TYR A 34 -8.61 9.78 0.45
N VAL A 35 -7.94 10.61 1.25
CA VAL A 35 -6.54 10.42 1.64
C VAL A 35 -6.50 9.93 3.07
N VAL A 36 -6.14 8.68 3.23
CA VAL A 36 -6.04 8.00 4.53
C VAL A 36 -4.96 8.66 5.38
N SER A 37 -5.31 9.02 6.60
CA SER A 37 -4.42 9.61 7.59
C SER A 37 -3.79 8.54 8.50
N ALA A 38 -2.78 8.92 9.29
CA ALA A 38 -2.23 8.05 10.33
C ALA A 38 -3.30 7.65 11.36
N THR A 39 -4.16 8.58 11.75
CA THR A 39 -5.26 8.33 12.71
C THR A 39 -6.27 7.31 12.16
N ASP A 40 -6.54 7.31 10.85
CA ASP A 40 -7.41 6.30 10.24
C ASP A 40 -6.79 4.90 10.32
N VAL A 41 -5.46 4.81 10.12
CA VAL A 41 -4.71 3.55 10.25
C VAL A 41 -4.75 3.06 11.69
N GLU A 42 -4.48 3.93 12.66
CA GLU A 42 -4.55 3.61 14.10
C GLU A 42 -5.95 3.11 14.48
N ALA A 43 -6.99 3.82 14.08
CA ALA A 43 -8.37 3.45 14.36
C ALA A 43 -8.74 2.07 13.77
N GLU A 44 -8.26 1.76 12.58
CA GLU A 44 -8.51 0.45 11.97
C GLU A 44 -7.72 -0.67 12.65
N LEU A 45 -6.47 -0.43 13.04
CA LEU A 45 -5.67 -1.38 13.81
C LEU A 45 -6.32 -1.66 15.17
N ASP A 46 -6.81 -0.63 15.86
CA ASP A 46 -7.55 -0.77 17.12
C ASP A 46 -8.84 -1.57 16.92
N ARG A 47 -9.61 -1.28 15.85
CA ARG A 47 -10.86 -1.97 15.52
C ARG A 47 -10.66 -3.48 15.34
N ILE A 48 -9.56 -3.89 14.70
CA ILE A 48 -9.24 -5.31 14.47
C ILE A 48 -8.42 -5.94 15.61
N GLY A 49 -8.07 -5.15 16.64
CA GLY A 49 -7.28 -5.61 17.80
C GLY A 49 -5.89 -6.10 17.40
N HIS A 50 -5.17 -5.31 16.58
CA HIS A 50 -3.86 -5.70 16.04
C HIS A 50 -2.78 -4.67 16.33
N THR A 51 -1.58 -5.16 16.66
CA THR A 51 -0.36 -4.35 16.80
C THR A 51 0.64 -4.81 15.75
N LEU A 52 1.13 -3.87 14.96
CA LEU A 52 2.08 -4.16 13.88
C LEU A 52 3.40 -4.70 14.42
N SER A 53 3.97 -5.64 13.68
CA SER A 53 5.30 -6.18 13.90
C SER A 53 6.26 -5.74 12.79
N PRO A 54 7.57 -5.61 13.07
CA PRO A 54 8.55 -5.31 12.02
C PRO A 54 8.49 -6.33 10.88
N LEU A 55 8.59 -5.85 9.65
CA LEU A 55 8.50 -6.58 8.38
C LEU A 55 7.11 -7.14 8.05
N GLU A 56 6.12 -7.03 8.92
CA GLU A 56 4.76 -7.43 8.60
C GLU A 56 4.26 -6.73 7.32
N ILE A 57 3.58 -7.47 6.44
CA ILE A 57 3.01 -6.94 5.21
C ILE A 57 1.64 -6.34 5.50
N VAL A 58 1.43 -5.09 5.11
CA VAL A 58 0.14 -4.41 5.30
C VAL A 58 -0.60 -4.31 3.98
N LEU A 59 -1.78 -4.94 3.90
CA LEU A 59 -2.67 -4.87 2.76
C LEU A 59 -3.82 -3.91 3.03
N VAL A 60 -4.09 -3.03 2.08
CA VAL A 60 -5.17 -2.03 2.15
C VAL A 60 -6.26 -2.42 1.17
N ASN A 61 -7.44 -2.78 1.70
CA ASN A 61 -8.63 -3.11 0.93
C ASN A 61 -9.51 -1.87 0.81
N THR A 62 -9.77 -1.44 -0.42
CA THR A 62 -10.55 -0.25 -0.75
C THR A 62 -11.81 -0.62 -1.55
N SER A 63 -12.67 0.37 -1.84
CA SER A 63 -13.79 0.18 -2.76
C SER A 63 -13.37 -0.16 -4.19
N ALA A 64 -12.10 0.08 -4.56
CA ALA A 64 -11.59 -0.14 -5.91
C ALA A 64 -11.58 -1.63 -6.29
N GLY A 65 -11.35 -2.54 -5.35
CA GLY A 65 -11.28 -3.98 -5.61
C GLY A 65 -12.50 -4.53 -6.35
N THR A 66 -13.71 -4.04 -6.01
CA THR A 66 -14.96 -4.45 -6.69
C THR A 66 -15.10 -3.93 -8.13
N HIS A 67 -14.24 -2.99 -8.54
CA HIS A 67 -14.22 -2.39 -9.88
C HIS A 67 -13.06 -2.88 -10.74
N TYR A 68 -12.28 -3.84 -10.26
CA TYR A 68 -11.13 -4.37 -10.99
C TYR A 68 -11.54 -4.85 -12.39
N GLY A 69 -10.79 -4.42 -13.40
CA GLY A 69 -11.07 -4.75 -14.81
C GLY A 69 -12.25 -4.02 -15.45
N GLN A 70 -12.93 -3.11 -14.73
CA GLN A 70 -14.05 -2.32 -15.24
C GLN A 70 -13.61 -0.93 -15.69
N PRO A 71 -14.33 -0.28 -16.62
CA PRO A 71 -14.14 1.13 -16.92
C PRO A 71 -14.25 2.00 -15.66
N GLY A 72 -13.30 2.94 -15.48
CA GLY A 72 -13.28 3.82 -14.31
C GLY A 72 -12.57 3.28 -13.08
N TYR A 73 -12.09 2.05 -13.07
CA TYR A 73 -11.30 1.48 -11.95
C TYR A 73 -10.18 2.41 -11.47
N VAL A 74 -9.48 3.08 -12.39
CA VAL A 74 -8.40 4.03 -12.08
C VAL A 74 -8.81 5.19 -11.17
N SER A 75 -10.12 5.49 -11.10
CA SER A 75 -10.68 6.59 -10.30
C SER A 75 -11.35 6.12 -9.00
N LYS A 76 -11.24 4.82 -8.67
CA LYS A 76 -11.90 4.22 -7.53
C LYS A 76 -10.97 4.03 -6.34
N GLY A 77 -11.56 4.05 -5.15
CA GLY A 77 -10.90 3.81 -3.88
C GLY A 77 -10.31 5.06 -3.22
N CYS A 78 -9.91 4.90 -1.99
CA CYS A 78 -9.08 5.83 -1.25
C CYS A 78 -7.60 5.53 -1.53
N GLY A 79 -6.70 6.39 -1.07
CA GLY A 79 -5.27 6.17 -1.16
C GLY A 79 -4.56 6.56 0.12
N MET A 80 -3.36 6.06 0.32
CA MET A 80 -2.57 6.27 1.53
C MET A 80 -1.84 7.61 1.46
N GLY A 81 -2.13 8.49 2.42
CA GLY A 81 -1.40 9.74 2.57
C GLY A 81 0.04 9.53 3.08
N ARG A 82 0.83 10.59 3.02
CA ARG A 82 2.21 10.58 3.52
C ARG A 82 2.29 10.17 5.00
N ALA A 83 1.44 10.76 5.85
CA ALA A 83 1.45 10.48 7.28
C ALA A 83 1.08 9.02 7.59
N ALA A 84 0.05 8.49 6.94
CA ALA A 84 -0.35 7.10 7.06
C ALA A 84 0.76 6.14 6.62
N THR A 85 1.39 6.44 5.48
CA THR A 85 2.50 5.63 4.98
C THR A 85 3.68 5.66 5.95
N LEU A 86 4.11 6.83 6.41
CA LEU A 86 5.21 6.95 7.38
C LEU A 86 4.90 6.23 8.69
N TYR A 87 3.68 6.35 9.20
CA TYR A 87 3.26 5.62 10.40
C TYR A 87 3.53 4.11 10.28
N LEU A 88 3.14 3.49 9.16
CA LEU A 88 3.42 2.08 8.89
C LEU A 88 4.93 1.79 8.84
N LEU A 89 5.68 2.62 8.13
CA LEU A 89 7.12 2.43 7.94
C LEU A 89 7.93 2.60 9.24
N GLU A 90 7.49 3.48 10.13
CA GLU A 90 8.07 3.70 11.46
C GLU A 90 7.81 2.51 12.41
N GLN A 91 6.72 1.76 12.20
CA GLN A 91 6.47 0.48 12.88
C GLN A 91 7.30 -0.70 12.31
N GLY A 92 8.16 -0.44 11.31
CA GLY A 92 9.03 -1.46 10.71
C GLY A 92 8.45 -2.16 9.48
N VAL A 93 7.27 -1.76 9.00
CA VAL A 93 6.71 -2.26 7.73
C VAL A 93 7.64 -1.87 6.58
N ARG A 94 7.88 -2.79 5.64
CA ARG A 94 8.73 -2.56 4.46
C ARG A 94 8.05 -2.94 3.15
N LEU A 95 6.95 -3.67 3.22
CA LEU A 95 6.13 -4.00 2.07
C LEU A 95 4.66 -3.78 2.40
N THR A 96 3.98 -3.06 1.51
CA THR A 96 2.55 -2.78 1.60
C THR A 96 1.85 -3.18 0.31
N GLY A 97 0.53 -3.20 0.30
CA GLY A 97 -0.23 -3.50 -0.91
C GLY A 97 -1.62 -2.89 -0.89
N THR A 98 -2.17 -2.66 -2.08
CA THR A 98 -3.56 -2.18 -2.24
C THR A 98 -4.23 -2.82 -3.44
N ASP A 99 -5.54 -2.93 -3.38
CA ASP A 99 -6.41 -3.30 -4.51
C ASP A 99 -6.74 -2.12 -5.43
N ALA A 100 -6.37 -0.90 -5.04
CA ALA A 100 -6.52 0.28 -5.87
C ALA A 100 -5.49 0.31 -7.02
N TRP A 101 -5.73 1.23 -7.97
CA TRP A 101 -4.82 1.44 -9.10
C TRP A 101 -3.45 1.91 -8.64
N SER A 102 -3.39 2.72 -7.58
CA SER A 102 -2.16 3.27 -7.00
C SER A 102 -2.23 3.25 -5.47
N TRP A 103 -1.08 3.30 -4.82
CA TRP A 103 -0.95 3.47 -3.37
C TRP A 103 -1.49 4.82 -2.89
N ASP A 104 -1.25 5.89 -3.67
CA ASP A 104 -1.85 7.21 -3.43
C ASP A 104 -3.31 7.27 -3.90
N ALA A 105 -4.03 8.27 -3.43
CA ALA A 105 -5.39 8.54 -3.89
C ALA A 105 -5.44 8.73 -5.42
N PRO A 106 -6.54 8.34 -6.08
CA PRO A 106 -6.66 8.43 -7.52
C PRO A 106 -6.30 9.80 -8.06
N PHE A 107 -5.46 9.84 -9.09
CA PHE A 107 -4.80 11.06 -9.56
C PHE A 107 -5.76 12.18 -9.96
N GLY A 108 -6.95 11.86 -10.45
CA GLY A 108 -7.97 12.87 -10.79
C GLY A 108 -8.36 13.74 -9.60
N TYR A 109 -8.54 13.15 -8.42
CA TYR A 109 -8.83 13.87 -7.17
C TYR A 109 -7.62 14.68 -6.69
N THR A 110 -6.42 14.12 -6.81
CA THR A 110 -5.18 14.85 -6.48
C THR A 110 -5.01 16.06 -7.38
N ALA A 111 -5.29 15.95 -8.69
CA ALA A 111 -5.21 17.05 -9.63
C ALA A 111 -6.21 18.17 -9.29
N GLN A 112 -7.44 17.83 -8.88
CA GLN A 112 -8.42 18.83 -8.42
C GLN A 112 -7.93 19.58 -7.18
N ARG A 113 -7.46 18.85 -6.15
CA ARG A 113 -6.88 19.46 -4.94
C ARG A 113 -5.67 20.34 -5.25
N TYR A 114 -4.84 19.93 -6.18
CA TYR A 114 -3.68 20.71 -6.60
C TYR A 114 -4.09 21.99 -7.32
N ALA A 115 -5.11 21.96 -8.16
CA ALA A 115 -5.63 23.15 -8.83
C ALA A 115 -6.13 24.23 -7.83
N GLU A 116 -6.61 23.80 -6.66
CA GLU A 116 -7.09 24.69 -5.60
C GLU A 116 -5.95 25.18 -4.68
N SER A 117 -5.06 24.27 -4.26
CA SER A 117 -4.03 24.54 -3.24
C SER A 117 -2.70 25.02 -3.81
N HIS A 118 -2.38 24.66 -5.05
CA HIS A 118 -1.05 24.78 -5.67
C HIS A 118 0.08 24.16 -4.85
N ASP A 119 -0.25 23.26 -3.92
CA ASP A 119 0.73 22.57 -3.08
C ASP A 119 1.22 21.29 -3.78
N ALA A 120 2.44 21.34 -4.30
CA ALA A 120 3.07 20.16 -4.93
C ALA A 120 3.38 19.03 -3.95
N ALA A 121 3.29 19.23 -2.63
CA ALA A 121 3.56 18.19 -1.64
C ALA A 121 2.49 17.09 -1.65
N ILE A 122 1.27 17.39 -2.11
CA ILE A 122 0.16 16.43 -2.19
C ILE A 122 0.30 15.44 -3.36
N ILE A 123 1.22 15.71 -4.31
CA ILE A 123 1.41 14.85 -5.48
C ILE A 123 2.26 13.65 -5.08
N TRP A 124 1.68 12.45 -5.19
CA TRP A 124 2.32 11.18 -4.83
C TRP A 124 2.90 11.19 -3.40
N GLU A 125 2.12 11.69 -2.47
CA GLU A 125 2.56 11.87 -1.10
C GLU A 125 2.91 10.55 -0.38
N GLY A 126 2.16 9.48 -0.62
CA GLY A 126 2.45 8.14 -0.13
C GLY A 126 3.72 7.56 -0.75
N HIS A 127 3.86 7.62 -2.08
CA HIS A 127 5.10 7.20 -2.76
C HIS A 127 6.31 7.99 -2.24
N ARG A 128 6.16 9.29 -2.05
CA ARG A 128 7.25 10.17 -1.58
C ARG A 128 7.66 9.90 -0.13
N ALA A 129 6.83 9.23 0.67
CA ALA A 129 7.24 8.75 1.99
C ALA A 129 8.47 7.83 1.91
N GLY A 130 8.61 7.07 0.83
CA GLY A 130 9.76 6.22 0.53
C GLY A 130 11.11 6.94 0.41
N ARG A 131 11.12 8.28 0.30
CA ARG A 131 12.34 9.08 0.37
C ARG A 131 12.88 9.20 1.80
N THR A 132 11.99 9.05 2.80
CA THR A 132 12.34 9.12 4.22
C THR A 132 12.71 7.74 4.74
N ILE A 133 11.85 6.74 4.49
CA ILE A 133 12.08 5.34 4.86
C ILE A 133 11.76 4.49 3.62
N GLY A 134 12.76 3.77 3.10
CA GLY A 134 12.61 2.94 1.91
C GLY A 134 11.62 1.79 2.14
N TYR A 135 10.74 1.55 1.18
CA TYR A 135 9.76 0.48 1.19
C TYR A 135 9.37 0.11 -0.25
N CYS A 136 8.64 -0.98 -0.40
CA CYS A 136 7.95 -1.36 -1.64
C CYS A 136 6.44 -1.41 -1.41
N HIS A 137 5.68 -1.21 -2.47
CA HIS A 137 4.24 -1.42 -2.44
C HIS A 137 3.76 -2.21 -3.65
N LEU A 138 2.75 -3.04 -3.42
CA LEU A 138 1.99 -3.75 -4.43
C LEU A 138 0.77 -2.92 -4.82
N GLU A 139 0.44 -2.90 -6.08
CA GLU A 139 -0.74 -2.22 -6.58
C GLU A 139 -1.61 -3.18 -7.37
N LYS A 140 -2.90 -2.89 -7.47
CA LYS A 140 -3.84 -3.66 -8.27
C LYS A 140 -3.98 -5.12 -7.79
N LEU A 141 -3.90 -5.31 -6.47
CA LEU A 141 -4.22 -6.59 -5.86
C LEU A 141 -5.69 -6.92 -6.10
N HIS A 142 -6.01 -8.19 -6.12
CA HIS A 142 -7.38 -8.64 -6.33
C HIS A 142 -7.80 -9.61 -5.23
N ASN A 143 -9.10 -9.63 -4.93
CA ASN A 143 -9.70 -10.58 -3.99
C ASN A 143 -9.31 -10.35 -2.52
N LEU A 144 -8.95 -9.11 -2.15
CA LEU A 144 -8.63 -8.77 -0.75
C LEU A 144 -9.85 -8.90 0.17
N GLU A 145 -11.06 -8.72 -0.36
CA GLU A 145 -12.32 -8.86 0.39
C GLU A 145 -12.53 -10.26 0.95
N SER A 146 -11.93 -11.29 0.35
CA SER A 146 -12.02 -12.67 0.83
C SER A 146 -11.08 -12.98 1.99
N LEU A 147 -10.10 -12.10 2.28
CA LEU A 147 -9.14 -12.31 3.35
C LEU A 147 -9.73 -11.90 4.71
N PRO A 148 -9.45 -12.63 5.79
CA PRO A 148 -9.64 -12.13 7.15
C PRO A 148 -8.75 -10.91 7.40
N ALA A 149 -8.98 -10.20 8.51
CA ALA A 149 -8.12 -9.07 8.87
C ALA A 149 -6.68 -9.50 9.19
N ARG A 150 -6.47 -10.71 9.72
CA ARG A 150 -5.17 -11.26 10.16
C ARG A 150 -5.19 -12.78 10.15
N GLY A 151 -4.05 -13.41 10.44
CA GLY A 151 -3.94 -14.89 10.53
C GLY A 151 -3.53 -15.54 9.20
N PHE A 152 -2.84 -14.81 8.35
CA PHE A 152 -2.27 -15.32 7.10
C PHE A 152 -0.90 -14.70 6.84
N GLU A 153 -0.14 -15.33 5.97
CA GLU A 153 1.10 -14.80 5.42
C GLU A 153 0.88 -14.37 3.96
N VAL A 154 1.73 -13.48 3.47
CA VAL A 154 1.75 -13.10 2.05
C VAL A 154 3.09 -13.45 1.46
N ALA A 155 3.08 -14.15 0.32
CA ALA A 155 4.23 -14.34 -0.55
C ALA A 155 4.06 -13.52 -1.82
N CYS A 156 5.07 -12.68 -2.15
CA CYS A 156 4.98 -11.73 -3.27
C CYS A 156 6.34 -11.40 -3.87
N PHE A 157 7.13 -12.42 -4.20
CA PHE A 157 8.46 -12.26 -4.79
C PHE A 157 8.39 -11.61 -6.18
N PRO A 158 8.98 -10.41 -6.39
CA PRO A 158 8.94 -9.76 -7.68
C PRO A 158 9.87 -10.43 -8.70
N VAL A 159 9.53 -10.30 -9.98
CA VAL A 159 10.45 -10.65 -11.07
C VAL A 159 11.68 -9.74 -10.97
N LYS A 160 12.85 -10.37 -10.95
CA LYS A 160 14.14 -9.69 -10.78
C LYS A 160 14.62 -9.00 -12.07
N VAL A 161 13.99 -7.88 -12.40
CA VAL A 161 14.35 -7.07 -13.57
C VAL A 161 15.51 -6.16 -13.20
N HIS A 162 16.66 -6.33 -13.86
CA HIS A 162 17.88 -5.60 -13.54
C HIS A 162 17.68 -4.07 -13.63
N ALA A 163 18.05 -3.39 -12.56
CA ALA A 163 18.02 -1.94 -12.42
C ALA A 163 16.64 -1.27 -12.67
N ALA A 164 15.53 -2.04 -12.64
CA ALA A 164 14.21 -1.48 -12.81
C ALA A 164 13.64 -0.95 -11.49
N SER A 165 12.75 0.04 -11.58
CA SER A 165 12.06 0.62 -10.42
C SER A 165 10.87 -0.21 -9.95
N ALA A 166 10.39 -1.15 -10.75
CA ALA A 166 9.28 -2.04 -10.45
C ALA A 166 9.40 -3.37 -11.19
N GLY A 167 8.70 -4.39 -10.72
CA GLY A 167 8.60 -5.70 -11.36
C GLY A 167 7.24 -6.31 -11.12
N TRP A 168 6.83 -7.21 -11.99
CA TRP A 168 5.62 -8.00 -11.77
C TRP A 168 5.81 -8.98 -10.63
N THR A 169 4.74 -9.21 -9.89
CA THR A 169 4.69 -10.27 -8.89
C THR A 169 3.32 -10.95 -8.91
N ARG A 170 3.28 -12.19 -8.50
CA ARG A 170 2.04 -12.86 -8.11
C ARG A 170 2.00 -12.88 -6.59
N ALA A 171 1.17 -12.03 -5.99
CA ALA A 171 0.93 -12.06 -4.56
C ALA A 171 -0.08 -13.16 -4.23
N VAL A 172 0.21 -13.96 -3.22
CA VAL A 172 -0.68 -15.01 -2.70
C VAL A 172 -0.75 -14.94 -1.18
N ALA A 173 -1.96 -15.12 -0.64
CA ALA A 173 -2.14 -15.33 0.79
C ALA A 173 -1.99 -16.82 1.10
N ILE A 174 -1.28 -17.13 2.18
CA ILE A 174 -1.00 -18.49 2.66
C ILE A 174 -1.64 -18.63 4.04
N PHE A 175 -2.42 -19.67 4.21
CA PHE A 175 -3.04 -20.00 5.48
C PHE A 175 -2.38 -21.27 6.02
N SER A 176 -2.06 -21.29 7.31
CA SER A 176 -1.62 -22.50 8.00
C SER A 176 -2.81 -23.41 8.24
N ASP A 177 -2.67 -24.72 8.05
CA ASP A 177 -3.69 -25.70 8.39
C ASP A 177 -4.02 -25.59 9.89
N GLY A 178 -5.25 -25.19 10.23
CA GLY A 178 -5.74 -25.10 11.60
C GLY A 178 -5.99 -23.69 12.15
N ALA A 179 -6.01 -22.66 11.29
CA ALA A 179 -6.43 -21.29 11.67
C ALA A 179 -7.92 -21.08 11.38
#